data_64498ed7a6de5ba05f793a3c9769aca9
#
_entry.id   64498ed7a6de5ba05f793a3c9769aca9
#
_cell.length_a   1.000
_cell.length_b   1.000
_cell.length_c   1.000
_cell.angle_alpha   90.00
_cell.angle_beta   90.00
_cell.angle_gamma   90.00
#
_symmetry.space_group_name_H-M   'P 1'
#
loop_
_entity.id
_entity.type
_entity.pdbx_description
1 polymer ?
#
loop_
_entity_poly.entity_id
_entity_poly.type
_entity_poly.pdbx_seq_one_letter_code
_entity_poly.pdbx_strand_id
1 'polypeptide(L)'
;MMELPDNVAPRLNTSSALGKALVSMFKSIEVELMLEGAGPGSVKVIVFGGCAVHLYTHHRISTDVDAEIYCASFRNKLRLQTLLAEFPEQFFDERSGRVMELNYDLQYNTSFGPLHEDYWERSLPLDEFPAQSALHLHIAAPIDIAISKLARATDQDVSDIKALLRAGFIVTAELRRLALQAIDMYVGNKEPPRSILNTILHDYLETADGEAF
;
A
#
# COMPACT_ATOMS: atom_id res chain seq x y z
N MET A 1 4.58 -17.84 -29.27
CA MET A 1 3.75 -16.72 -28.74
C MET A 1 3.20 -17.27 -27.42
N MET A 2 3.85 -16.93 -26.32
CA MET A 2 3.47 -17.41 -24.99
C MET A 2 2.30 -16.54 -24.55
N GLU A 3 1.13 -17.14 -24.39
CA GLU A 3 -0.03 -16.45 -23.84
C GLU A 3 0.33 -15.99 -22.41
N LEU A 4 0.21 -14.68 -22.17
CA LEU A 4 0.31 -14.14 -20.81
C LEU A 4 -0.81 -14.80 -20.00
N PRO A 5 -0.54 -15.27 -18.76
CA PRO A 5 -1.58 -15.83 -17.93
C PRO A 5 -2.67 -14.79 -17.71
N ASP A 6 -3.92 -15.24 -17.79
CA ASP A 6 -5.11 -14.45 -17.49
C ASP A 6 -4.88 -13.58 -16.27
N ASN A 7 -5.25 -12.33 -16.38
CA ASN A 7 -5.09 -11.26 -15.39
C ASN A 7 -5.91 -11.59 -14.13
N VAL A 8 -5.42 -12.55 -13.35
CA VAL A 8 -6.00 -12.89 -12.04
C VAL A 8 -5.64 -11.72 -11.11
N ALA A 9 -6.64 -10.97 -10.70
CA ALA A 9 -6.45 -9.90 -9.73
C ALA A 9 -5.62 -10.43 -8.54
N PRO A 10 -4.58 -9.71 -8.08
CA PRO A 10 -3.73 -10.19 -7.01
C PRO A 10 -4.56 -10.44 -5.76
N ARG A 11 -4.50 -11.67 -5.23
CA ARG A 11 -5.24 -12.03 -4.02
C ARG A 11 -4.51 -11.50 -2.80
N LEU A 12 -5.14 -10.55 -2.11
CA LEU A 12 -4.62 -9.99 -0.87
C LEU A 12 -4.71 -11.01 0.28
N ASN A 13 -3.66 -11.14 1.07
CA ASN A 13 -3.63 -12.05 2.21
C ASN A 13 -4.08 -11.36 3.50
N THR A 14 -5.38 -11.15 3.63
CA THR A 14 -6.01 -10.64 4.86
C THR A 14 -6.06 -11.67 5.98
N SER A 15 -5.77 -12.95 5.70
CA SER A 15 -5.79 -14.04 6.69
C SER A 15 -4.52 -14.12 7.55
N SER A 16 -3.43 -13.42 7.20
CA SER A 16 -2.22 -13.31 8.04
C SER A 16 -2.51 -12.58 9.36
N ALA A 17 -1.66 -12.74 10.36
CA ALA A 17 -1.81 -12.06 11.66
C ALA A 17 -1.88 -10.54 11.49
N LEU A 18 -0.97 -9.95 10.68
CA LEU A 18 -0.99 -8.52 10.36
C LEU A 18 -2.24 -8.14 9.56
N GLY A 19 -2.63 -8.95 8.55
CA GLY A 19 -3.83 -8.69 7.76
C GLY A 19 -5.10 -8.66 8.60
N LYS A 20 -5.25 -9.60 9.54
CA LYS A 20 -6.35 -9.62 10.51
C LYS A 20 -6.34 -8.39 11.43
N ALA A 21 -5.17 -7.99 11.93
CA ALA A 21 -5.03 -6.80 12.77
C ALA A 21 -5.42 -5.54 12.00
N LEU A 22 -4.98 -5.41 10.74
CA LEU A 22 -5.36 -4.29 9.87
C LEU A 22 -6.88 -4.22 9.67
N VAL A 23 -7.51 -5.34 9.34
CA VAL A 23 -8.98 -5.41 9.18
C VAL A 23 -9.68 -5.09 10.48
N SER A 24 -9.23 -5.64 11.63
CA SER A 24 -9.79 -5.38 12.96
C SER A 24 -9.74 -3.89 13.32
N MET A 25 -8.58 -3.25 13.15
CA MET A 25 -8.40 -1.80 13.37
C MET A 25 -9.46 -1.00 12.63
N PHE A 26 -9.59 -1.20 11.30
CA PHE A 26 -10.52 -0.43 10.50
C PHE A 26 -11.99 -0.80 10.75
N LYS A 27 -12.28 -2.04 11.18
CA LYS A 27 -13.62 -2.43 11.63
C LYS A 27 -14.04 -1.73 12.92
N SER A 28 -13.14 -1.61 13.89
CA SER A 28 -13.39 -0.88 15.14
C SER A 28 -13.71 0.60 14.84
N ILE A 29 -12.93 1.21 13.94
CA ILE A 29 -13.14 2.59 13.50
C ILE A 29 -14.47 2.75 12.74
N GLU A 30 -14.82 1.80 11.88
CA GLU A 30 -16.09 1.81 11.15
C GLU A 30 -17.29 1.84 12.11
N VAL A 31 -17.24 1.03 13.19
CA VAL A 31 -18.28 1.00 14.21
C VAL A 31 -18.47 2.38 14.85
N GLU A 32 -17.39 3.04 15.24
CA GLU A 32 -17.45 4.39 15.84
C GLU A 32 -18.00 5.41 14.84
N LEU A 33 -17.58 5.38 13.57
CA LEU A 33 -18.11 6.25 12.53
C LEU A 33 -19.62 6.06 12.32
N MET A 34 -20.08 4.80 12.34
CA MET A 34 -21.52 4.49 12.22
C MET A 34 -22.32 5.00 13.42
N LEU A 35 -21.79 4.89 14.63
CA LEU A 35 -22.42 5.46 15.84
C LEU A 35 -22.54 6.99 15.75
N GLU A 36 -21.64 7.66 15.04
CA GLU A 36 -21.69 9.09 14.76
C GLU A 36 -22.56 9.46 13.53
N GLY A 37 -23.24 8.47 12.92
CA GLY A 37 -24.17 8.67 11.81
C GLY A 37 -23.51 8.70 10.42
N ALA A 38 -22.27 8.17 10.28
CA ALA A 38 -21.66 8.03 8.95
C ALA A 38 -22.45 7.01 8.11
N GLY A 39 -22.84 7.42 6.91
CA GLY A 39 -23.51 6.55 5.94
C GLY A 39 -22.53 5.75 5.08
N PRO A 40 -23.05 4.85 4.21
CA PRO A 40 -22.22 4.05 3.31
C PRO A 40 -21.28 4.92 2.47
N GLY A 41 -20.00 4.49 2.37
CA GLY A 41 -18.99 5.15 1.58
C GLY A 41 -18.58 6.56 2.05
N SER A 42 -18.96 6.96 3.28
CA SER A 42 -18.60 8.27 3.84
C SER A 42 -17.10 8.48 3.94
N VAL A 43 -16.35 7.40 4.10
CA VAL A 43 -14.88 7.40 4.22
C VAL A 43 -14.29 6.35 3.29
N LYS A 44 -13.25 6.72 2.56
CA LYS A 44 -12.40 5.77 1.84
C LYS A 44 -10.97 5.92 2.33
N VAL A 45 -10.31 4.79 2.57
CA VAL A 45 -8.93 4.71 3.01
C VAL A 45 -8.15 3.86 2.00
N ILE A 46 -6.97 4.32 1.59
CA ILE A 46 -6.06 3.53 0.75
C ILE A 46 -4.77 3.31 1.54
N VAL A 47 -4.47 2.04 1.84
CA VAL A 47 -3.26 1.63 2.56
C VAL A 47 -2.11 1.46 1.58
N PHE A 48 -0.96 2.03 1.94
CA PHE A 48 0.32 1.97 1.26
C PHE A 48 1.37 1.26 2.11
N GLY A 49 2.62 1.56 1.85
CA GLY A 49 3.76 1.22 2.69
C GLY A 49 3.97 -0.26 2.95
N GLY A 50 4.54 -0.55 4.12
CA GLY A 50 4.92 -1.91 4.50
C GLY A 50 3.75 -2.85 4.72
N CYS A 51 2.63 -2.36 5.24
CA CYS A 51 1.41 -3.16 5.42
C CYS A 51 0.87 -3.65 4.07
N ALA A 52 0.79 -2.75 3.06
CA ALA A 52 0.34 -3.13 1.73
C ALA A 52 1.30 -4.15 1.07
N VAL A 53 2.62 -3.94 1.16
CA VAL A 53 3.62 -4.91 0.68
C VAL A 53 3.42 -6.29 1.32
N HIS A 54 3.17 -6.33 2.65
CA HIS A 54 2.92 -7.59 3.36
C HIS A 54 1.70 -8.33 2.82
N LEU A 55 0.61 -7.61 2.57
CA LEU A 55 -0.63 -8.24 2.07
C LEU A 55 -0.43 -8.88 0.69
N TYR A 56 0.48 -8.38 -0.14
CA TYR A 56 0.82 -8.98 -1.43
C TYR A 56 1.86 -10.11 -1.33
N THR A 57 2.91 -9.92 -0.51
CA THR A 57 4.13 -10.73 -0.65
C THR A 57 4.51 -11.53 0.59
N HIS A 58 3.95 -11.23 1.76
CA HIS A 58 4.45 -11.70 3.06
C HIS A 58 5.95 -11.42 3.31
N HIS A 59 6.54 -10.52 2.54
CA HIS A 59 7.99 -10.27 2.56
C HIS A 59 8.48 -9.86 3.96
N ARG A 60 7.76 -8.93 4.60
CA ARG A 60 8.10 -8.44 5.94
C ARG A 60 6.87 -8.06 6.75
N ILE A 61 7.04 -7.89 8.06
CA ILE A 61 6.06 -7.28 8.95
C ILE A 61 6.24 -5.75 8.94
N SER A 62 5.14 -5.03 9.07
CA SER A 62 5.08 -3.59 9.34
C SER A 62 4.27 -3.34 10.60
N THR A 63 4.69 -2.36 11.40
CA THR A 63 3.96 -1.90 12.60
C THR A 63 3.24 -0.58 12.35
N ASP A 64 3.53 0.07 11.22
CA ASP A 64 2.96 1.35 10.86
C ASP A 64 2.01 1.20 9.67
N VAL A 65 0.83 1.80 9.77
CA VAL A 65 -0.17 1.85 8.70
C VAL A 65 -0.05 3.18 7.98
N ASP A 66 0.65 3.16 6.84
CA ASP A 66 0.71 4.28 5.91
C ASP A 66 -0.58 4.32 5.10
N ALA A 67 -1.43 5.34 5.25
CA ALA A 67 -2.67 5.38 4.48
C ALA A 67 -3.11 6.79 4.10
N GLU A 68 -3.68 6.92 2.90
CA GLU A 68 -4.37 8.11 2.45
C GLU A 68 -5.86 8.01 2.79
N ILE A 69 -6.42 9.12 3.30
CA ILE A 69 -7.81 9.18 3.75
C ILE A 69 -8.60 10.16 2.90
N TYR A 70 -9.74 9.71 2.42
CA TYR A 70 -10.72 10.54 1.72
C TYR A 70 -12.06 10.52 2.45
N CYS A 71 -12.58 11.69 2.75
CA CYS A 71 -13.90 11.84 3.34
C CYS A 71 -14.61 13.09 2.77
N ALA A 72 -15.93 13.06 2.76
CA ALA A 72 -16.75 14.11 2.18
C ALA A 72 -16.71 15.42 3.00
N SER A 73 -16.31 15.37 4.28
CA SER A 73 -16.23 16.54 5.15
C SER A 73 -14.92 16.56 5.93
N PHE A 74 -14.37 17.76 6.16
CA PHE A 74 -13.19 17.96 7.00
C PHE A 74 -13.38 17.43 8.42
N ARG A 75 -14.58 17.57 8.99
CA ARG A 75 -14.92 17.08 10.33
C ARG A 75 -14.75 15.57 10.43
N ASN A 76 -15.23 14.84 9.44
CA ASN A 76 -15.09 13.39 9.40
C ASN A 76 -13.61 12.98 9.26
N LYS A 77 -12.80 13.70 8.48
CA LYS A 77 -11.37 13.43 8.34
C LYS A 77 -10.63 13.61 9.68
N LEU A 78 -10.88 14.71 10.39
CA LEU A 78 -10.24 14.97 11.70
C LEU A 78 -10.65 13.92 12.73
N ARG A 79 -11.94 13.58 12.78
CA ARG A 79 -12.45 12.56 13.70
C ARG A 79 -11.84 11.19 13.40
N LEU A 80 -11.74 10.84 12.13
CA LEU A 80 -11.11 9.58 11.72
C LEU A 80 -9.64 9.53 12.11
N GLN A 81 -8.87 10.61 11.93
CA GLN A 81 -7.48 10.67 12.38
C GLN A 81 -7.34 10.48 13.90
N THR A 82 -8.28 11.07 14.68
CA THR A 82 -8.34 10.87 16.13
C THR A 82 -8.60 9.40 16.46
N LEU A 83 -9.60 8.78 15.84
CA LEU A 83 -9.94 7.37 16.05
C LEU A 83 -8.77 6.45 15.70
N LEU A 84 -8.11 6.68 14.57
CA LEU A 84 -6.95 5.88 14.15
C LEU A 84 -5.79 5.93 15.17
N ALA A 85 -5.60 7.08 15.83
CA ALA A 85 -4.59 7.20 16.86
C ALA A 85 -5.00 6.52 18.20
N GLU A 86 -6.32 6.35 18.44
CA GLU A 86 -6.86 5.78 19.68
C GLU A 86 -7.08 4.26 19.62
N PHE A 87 -7.04 3.65 18.41
CA PHE A 87 -7.30 2.21 18.21
C PHE A 87 -6.11 1.47 17.59
N PRO A 88 -4.95 1.40 18.29
CA PRO A 88 -3.90 0.50 17.87
C PRO A 88 -4.37 -0.96 18.00
N GLU A 89 -3.87 -1.83 17.12
CA GLU A 89 -4.18 -3.27 17.17
C GLU A 89 -2.93 -4.09 17.49
N GLN A 90 -3.11 -5.15 18.27
CA GLN A 90 -2.01 -6.06 18.57
C GLN A 90 -2.14 -7.35 17.76
N PHE A 91 -1.01 -7.87 17.31
CA PHE A 91 -0.94 -9.17 16.65
C PHE A 91 0.33 -9.92 17.04
N PHE A 92 0.27 -11.24 16.97
CA PHE A 92 1.43 -12.09 17.22
C PHE A 92 2.17 -12.37 15.90
N ASP A 93 3.43 -11.98 15.85
CA ASP A 93 4.30 -12.32 14.72
C ASP A 93 5.02 -13.64 15.00
N GLU A 94 4.62 -14.69 14.27
CA GLU A 94 5.18 -16.04 14.43
C GLU A 94 6.67 -16.11 14.08
N ARG A 95 7.17 -15.23 13.18
CA ARG A 95 8.57 -15.24 12.76
C ARG A 95 9.50 -14.74 13.85
N SER A 96 9.12 -13.68 14.55
CA SER A 96 9.91 -13.12 15.67
C SER A 96 9.53 -13.73 17.01
N GLY A 97 8.38 -14.42 17.11
CA GLY A 97 7.83 -14.92 18.36
C GLY A 97 7.37 -13.80 19.31
N ARG A 98 7.01 -12.62 18.80
CA ARG A 98 6.67 -11.44 19.59
C ARG A 98 5.27 -10.94 19.29
N VAL A 99 4.67 -10.32 20.31
CA VAL A 99 3.50 -9.48 20.11
C VAL A 99 3.97 -8.15 19.56
N MET A 100 3.39 -7.75 18.43
CA MET A 100 3.62 -6.48 17.75
C MET A 100 2.39 -5.61 17.90
N GLU A 101 2.58 -4.30 17.85
CA GLU A 101 1.50 -3.32 17.86
C GLU A 101 1.45 -2.61 16.51
N LEU A 102 0.28 -2.59 15.91
CA LEU A 102 -0.01 -1.91 14.65
C LEU A 102 -0.57 -0.53 14.95
N ASN A 103 0.11 0.50 14.51
CA ASN A 103 -0.26 1.89 14.72
C ASN A 103 -0.50 2.60 13.38
N TYR A 104 -1.42 3.55 13.36
CA TYR A 104 -1.59 4.43 12.20
C TYR A 104 -0.51 5.51 12.17
N ASP A 105 0.18 5.67 11.03
CA ASP A 105 1.16 6.75 10.86
C ASP A 105 0.44 8.07 10.52
N LEU A 106 0.27 8.91 11.54
CA LEU A 106 -0.34 10.25 11.41
C LEU A 106 0.49 11.22 10.55
N GLN A 107 1.77 10.92 10.31
CA GLN A 107 2.67 11.76 9.52
C GLN A 107 2.73 11.35 8.05
N TYR A 108 2.18 10.17 7.71
CA TYR A 108 2.17 9.71 6.34
C TYR A 108 1.44 10.69 5.41
N ASN A 109 2.09 10.99 4.30
CA ASN A 109 1.55 11.88 3.28
C ASN A 109 2.05 11.45 1.90
N THR A 110 1.12 11.22 0.98
CA THR A 110 1.41 10.85 -0.41
C THR A 110 2.19 11.89 -1.19
N SER A 111 2.24 13.15 -0.73
CA SER A 111 3.03 14.22 -1.37
C SER A 111 4.55 14.09 -1.18
N PHE A 112 5.02 13.21 -0.28
CA PHE A 112 6.45 13.02 -0.02
C PHE A 112 7.19 12.23 -1.10
N GLY A 113 6.47 11.63 -2.04
CA GLY A 113 7.03 10.89 -3.16
C GLY A 113 6.24 11.07 -4.44
N PRO A 114 6.78 10.60 -5.58
CA PRO A 114 6.00 10.54 -6.81
C PRO A 114 4.83 9.57 -6.62
N LEU A 115 3.69 9.93 -7.17
CA LEU A 115 2.51 9.09 -7.22
C LEU A 115 1.76 9.38 -8.51
N HIS A 116 1.33 8.34 -9.22
CA HIS A 116 0.60 8.50 -10.47
C HIS A 116 -0.85 8.92 -10.18
N GLU A 117 -1.40 9.84 -10.98
CA GLU A 117 -2.74 10.41 -10.75
C GLU A 117 -3.86 9.37 -10.65
N ASP A 118 -3.77 8.27 -11.41
CA ASP A 118 -4.78 7.19 -11.41
C ASP A 118 -4.55 6.12 -10.31
N TYR A 119 -3.68 6.35 -9.32
CA TYR A 119 -3.45 5.37 -8.25
C TYR A 119 -4.70 4.98 -7.49
N TRP A 120 -5.61 5.94 -7.38
CA TRP A 120 -6.90 5.76 -6.75
C TRP A 120 -7.75 4.70 -7.44
N GLU A 121 -7.81 4.74 -8.77
CA GLU A 121 -8.61 3.84 -9.60
C GLU A 121 -8.05 2.42 -9.62
N ARG A 122 -6.72 2.30 -9.50
CA ARG A 122 -6.03 1.01 -9.44
C ARG A 122 -6.05 0.35 -8.06
N SER A 123 -6.46 1.08 -7.00
CA SER A 123 -6.50 0.51 -5.65
C SER A 123 -7.53 -0.62 -5.54
N LEU A 124 -7.19 -1.68 -4.81
CA LEU A 124 -8.02 -2.86 -4.64
C LEU A 124 -8.86 -2.75 -3.37
N PRO A 125 -10.20 -2.85 -3.46
CA PRO A 125 -11.05 -2.87 -2.29
C PRO A 125 -10.86 -4.17 -1.51
N LEU A 126 -10.97 -4.11 -0.18
CA LEU A 126 -11.07 -5.30 0.66
C LEU A 126 -12.53 -5.75 0.80
N ASP A 127 -12.78 -7.04 0.57
CA ASP A 127 -14.13 -7.64 0.62
C ASP A 127 -14.76 -7.55 2.02
N GLU A 128 -13.95 -7.41 3.06
CA GLU A 128 -14.38 -7.19 4.45
C GLU A 128 -15.12 -5.86 4.65
N PHE A 129 -15.02 -4.95 3.67
CA PHE A 129 -15.69 -3.63 3.69
C PHE A 129 -16.58 -3.47 2.44
N PRO A 130 -17.76 -4.14 2.43
CA PRO A 130 -18.66 -4.14 1.28
C PRO A 130 -19.28 -2.75 1.01
N ALA A 131 -20.02 -2.61 -0.10
CA ALA A 131 -20.56 -1.33 -0.56
C ALA A 131 -21.44 -0.58 0.46
N GLN A 132 -22.07 -1.30 1.41
CA GLN A 132 -22.88 -0.71 2.49
C GLN A 132 -22.05 -0.27 3.71
N SER A 133 -20.75 -0.57 3.76
CA SER A 133 -19.86 -0.12 4.83
C SER A 133 -19.72 1.41 4.84
N ALA A 134 -19.66 2.01 6.01
CA ALA A 134 -19.41 3.44 6.17
C ALA A 134 -17.96 3.80 5.77
N LEU A 135 -17.04 2.86 5.97
CA LEU A 135 -15.64 2.95 5.58
C LEU A 135 -15.35 1.92 4.49
N HIS A 136 -14.78 2.38 3.37
CA HIS A 136 -14.24 1.50 2.33
C HIS A 136 -12.72 1.44 2.46
N LEU A 137 -12.19 0.27 2.81
CA LEU A 137 -10.75 0.03 2.91
C LEU A 137 -10.22 -0.54 1.59
N HIS A 138 -9.23 0.13 1.04
CA HIS A 138 -8.54 -0.27 -0.17
C HIS A 138 -7.04 -0.47 0.10
N ILE A 139 -6.41 -1.27 -0.73
CA ILE A 139 -4.96 -1.43 -0.75
C ILE A 139 -4.44 -0.85 -2.06
N ALA A 140 -3.41 -0.01 -1.99
CA ALA A 140 -2.77 0.55 -3.18
C ALA A 140 -2.28 -0.57 -4.10
N ALA A 141 -2.37 -0.38 -5.41
CA ALA A 141 -1.86 -1.36 -6.36
C ALA A 141 -0.35 -1.54 -6.19
N PRO A 142 0.21 -2.74 -6.45
CA PRO A 142 1.64 -3.01 -6.28
C PRO A 142 2.54 -1.99 -7.00
N ILE A 143 2.12 -1.56 -8.18
CA ILE A 143 2.86 -0.60 -8.99
C ILE A 143 2.89 0.80 -8.34
N ASP A 144 1.79 1.22 -7.72
CA ASP A 144 1.70 2.52 -7.05
C ASP A 144 2.46 2.51 -5.72
N ILE A 145 2.48 1.37 -5.01
CA ILE A 145 3.35 1.17 -3.84
C ILE A 145 4.82 1.31 -4.25
N ALA A 146 5.23 0.69 -5.35
CA ALA A 146 6.61 0.78 -5.84
C ALA A 146 6.98 2.22 -6.22
N ILE A 147 6.10 2.93 -6.94
CA ILE A 147 6.31 4.32 -7.35
C ILE A 147 6.44 5.25 -6.14
N SER A 148 5.57 5.12 -5.12
CA SER A 148 5.60 5.97 -3.92
C SER A 148 6.90 5.86 -3.12
N LYS A 149 7.62 4.73 -3.25
CA LYS A 149 8.88 4.46 -2.55
C LYS A 149 10.12 5.01 -3.24
N LEU A 150 10.03 5.47 -4.50
CA LEU A 150 11.19 5.89 -5.29
C LEU A 150 11.88 7.16 -4.76
N ALA A 151 11.17 8.07 -4.09
CA ALA A 151 11.76 9.31 -3.60
C ALA A 151 12.61 9.10 -2.34
N ARG A 152 12.16 8.25 -1.43
CA ARG A 152 12.87 7.95 -0.19
C ARG A 152 13.97 6.90 -0.42
N ALA A 153 13.65 5.85 -1.14
CA ALA A 153 14.53 4.80 -1.63
C ALA A 153 15.53 4.26 -0.58
N THR A 154 15.07 4.09 0.66
CA THR A 154 15.86 3.38 1.68
C THR A 154 16.12 1.94 1.24
N ASP A 155 17.09 1.26 1.85
CA ASP A 155 17.34 -0.17 1.58
C ASP A 155 16.06 -1.01 1.71
N GLN A 156 15.21 -0.66 2.69
CA GLN A 156 13.92 -1.32 2.90
C GLN A 156 12.95 -1.03 1.75
N ASP A 157 12.89 0.22 1.25
CA ASP A 157 12.01 0.58 0.12
C ASP A 157 12.43 -0.14 -1.16
N VAL A 158 13.74 -0.23 -1.42
CA VAL A 158 14.30 -0.98 -2.56
C VAL A 158 13.99 -2.48 -2.41
N SER A 159 14.13 -3.04 -1.21
CA SER A 159 13.77 -4.43 -0.91
C SER A 159 12.29 -4.72 -1.15
N ASP A 160 11.40 -3.82 -0.72
CA ASP A 160 9.96 -3.92 -0.92
C ASP A 160 9.59 -3.90 -2.42
N ILE A 161 10.19 -2.99 -3.21
CA ILE A 161 9.98 -2.92 -4.67
C ILE A 161 10.45 -4.22 -5.34
N LYS A 162 11.65 -4.70 -4.98
CA LYS A 162 12.19 -5.97 -5.52
C LYS A 162 11.31 -7.17 -5.14
N ALA A 163 10.72 -7.18 -3.94
CA ALA A 163 9.80 -8.25 -3.52
C ALA A 163 8.52 -8.27 -4.37
N LEU A 164 7.93 -7.12 -4.67
CA LEU A 164 6.75 -6.99 -5.54
C LEU A 164 7.06 -7.41 -6.99
N LEU A 165 8.23 -7.07 -7.51
CA LEU A 165 8.70 -7.48 -8.83
C LEU A 165 8.90 -9.00 -8.90
N ARG A 166 9.61 -9.61 -7.93
CA ARG A 166 9.86 -11.06 -7.88
C ARG A 166 8.60 -11.89 -7.72
N ALA A 167 7.61 -11.34 -7.01
CA ALA A 167 6.30 -11.98 -6.89
C ALA A 167 5.45 -11.89 -8.16
N GLY A 168 5.92 -11.21 -9.20
CA GLY A 168 5.22 -11.07 -10.49
C GLY A 168 4.03 -10.11 -10.47
N PHE A 169 3.89 -9.30 -9.42
CA PHE A 169 2.79 -8.33 -9.32
C PHE A 169 3.01 -7.06 -10.16
N ILE A 170 4.23 -6.86 -10.66
CA ILE A 170 4.60 -5.65 -11.41
C ILE A 170 5.33 -6.07 -12.69
N VAL A 171 4.87 -5.55 -13.83
CA VAL A 171 5.55 -5.65 -15.10
C VAL A 171 6.55 -4.50 -15.22
N THR A 172 7.84 -4.79 -15.47
CA THR A 172 8.93 -3.80 -15.49
C THR A 172 8.71 -2.67 -16.48
N ALA A 173 8.19 -2.98 -17.68
CA ALA A 173 7.90 -1.99 -18.71
C ALA A 173 6.79 -1.01 -18.27
N GLU A 174 5.77 -1.53 -17.58
CA GLU A 174 4.68 -0.72 -17.04
C GLU A 174 5.14 0.13 -15.86
N LEU A 175 5.94 -0.44 -14.94
CA LEU A 175 6.55 0.31 -13.85
C LEU A 175 7.36 1.49 -14.38
N ARG A 176 8.21 1.25 -15.38
CA ARG A 176 9.00 2.33 -16.01
C ARG A 176 8.10 3.43 -16.56
N ARG A 177 7.07 3.06 -17.30
CA ARG A 177 6.15 4.02 -17.94
C ARG A 177 5.41 4.88 -16.90
N LEU A 178 4.73 4.24 -15.93
CA LEU A 178 3.93 4.94 -14.92
C LEU A 178 4.81 5.73 -13.94
N ALA A 179 5.95 5.17 -13.53
CA ALA A 179 6.88 5.86 -12.65
C ALA A 179 7.44 7.14 -13.28
N LEU A 180 7.80 7.12 -14.57
CA LEU A 180 8.28 8.33 -15.26
C LEU A 180 7.18 9.41 -15.32
N GLN A 181 5.93 9.03 -15.62
CA GLN A 181 4.80 9.95 -15.61
C GLN A 181 4.60 10.57 -14.20
N ALA A 182 4.60 9.73 -13.15
CA ALA A 182 4.48 10.19 -11.77
C ALA A 182 5.64 11.13 -11.36
N ILE A 183 6.88 10.79 -11.73
CA ILE A 183 8.06 11.62 -11.46
C ILE A 183 7.96 12.96 -12.19
N ASP A 184 7.44 12.99 -13.42
CA ASP A 184 7.27 14.24 -14.17
C ASP A 184 6.26 15.19 -13.50
N MET A 185 5.28 14.69 -12.80
CA MET A 185 4.30 15.45 -12.02
C MET A 185 4.77 15.77 -10.60
N TYR A 186 5.80 15.08 -10.10
CA TYR A 186 6.30 15.28 -8.75
C TYR A 186 6.93 16.67 -8.55
N VAL A 187 6.53 17.36 -7.46
CA VAL A 187 6.98 18.73 -7.15
C VAL A 187 8.41 18.77 -6.58
N GLY A 188 8.89 17.63 -6.03
CA GLY A 188 10.23 17.52 -5.45
C GLY A 188 11.35 17.37 -6.50
N ASN A 189 12.57 17.10 -6.03
CA ASN A 189 13.69 16.80 -6.92
C ASN A 189 13.45 15.48 -7.65
N LYS A 190 13.43 15.53 -8.98
CA LYS A 190 13.08 14.40 -9.87
C LYS A 190 14.24 13.46 -10.17
N GLU A 191 15.47 13.92 -9.97
CA GLU A 191 16.67 13.15 -10.32
C GLU A 191 16.88 11.90 -9.44
N PRO A 192 16.77 11.97 -8.09
CA PRO A 192 16.92 10.77 -7.27
C PRO A 192 15.93 9.65 -7.62
N PRO A 193 14.60 9.89 -7.70
CA PRO A 193 13.67 8.82 -8.05
C PRO A 193 13.87 8.26 -9.46
N ARG A 194 14.33 9.06 -10.43
CA ARG A 194 14.70 8.57 -11.78
C ARG A 194 15.91 7.64 -11.74
N SER A 195 16.96 8.05 -11.02
CA SER A 195 18.17 7.26 -10.85
C SER A 195 17.88 5.92 -10.18
N ILE A 196 17.13 5.94 -9.08
CA ILE A 196 16.74 4.73 -8.34
C ILE A 196 15.88 3.78 -9.19
N LEU A 197 14.91 4.31 -9.94
CA LEU A 197 14.10 3.52 -10.86
C LEU A 197 14.98 2.77 -11.87
N ASN A 198 15.93 3.48 -12.50
CA ASN A 198 16.83 2.87 -13.47
C ASN A 198 17.72 1.80 -12.84
N THR A 199 18.26 2.03 -11.64
CA THR A 199 19.09 1.07 -10.91
C THR A 199 18.28 -0.19 -10.58
N ILE A 200 17.07 -0.04 -10.01
CA ILE A 200 16.23 -1.18 -9.65
C ILE A 200 15.87 -2.03 -10.86
N LEU A 201 15.50 -1.39 -11.98
CA LEU A 201 15.13 -2.11 -13.20
C LEU A 201 16.32 -2.81 -13.85
N HIS A 202 17.50 -2.18 -13.82
CA HIS A 202 18.74 -2.78 -14.32
C HIS A 202 19.11 -4.01 -13.51
N ASP A 203 19.23 -3.88 -12.19
CA ASP A 203 19.54 -4.98 -11.27
C ASP A 203 18.56 -6.15 -11.40
N TYR A 204 17.26 -5.84 -11.54
CA TYR A 204 16.23 -6.87 -11.67
C TYR A 204 16.36 -7.66 -12.97
N LEU A 205 16.62 -6.99 -14.08
CA LEU A 205 16.78 -7.64 -15.39
C LEU A 205 18.05 -8.50 -15.44
N GLU A 206 19.17 -8.01 -14.89
CA GLU A 206 20.42 -8.79 -14.82
C GLU A 206 20.27 -10.07 -13.98
N THR A 207 19.52 -9.99 -12.86
CA THR A 207 19.28 -11.18 -12.03
C THR A 207 18.32 -12.16 -12.69
N ALA A 208 17.30 -11.69 -13.41
CA ALA A 208 16.36 -12.55 -14.14
C ALA A 208 17.05 -13.31 -15.31
N ASP A 209 17.97 -12.66 -16.02
CA ASP A 209 18.75 -13.29 -17.10
C ASP A 209 19.79 -14.29 -16.54
N GLY A 210 20.28 -14.09 -15.32
CA GLY A 210 21.26 -14.99 -14.65
C GLY A 210 20.65 -16.26 -14.05
N GLU A 211 19.35 -16.29 -13.77
CA GLU A 211 18.64 -17.47 -13.26
C GLU A 211 18.08 -18.37 -14.39
N ALA A 212 18.21 -17.95 -15.65
CA ALA A 212 17.71 -18.68 -16.82
C ALA A 212 18.70 -19.70 -17.41
N PHE A 213 19.86 -19.99 -16.73
CA PHE A 213 20.87 -20.97 -17.17
C PHE A 213 21.04 -22.12 -16.18
#